data_17ccacf9ddad88a55e150f7530c36753
#
_entry.id   17ccacf9ddad88a55e150f7530c36753
#
_cell.length_a   1.000
_cell.length_b   1.000
_cell.length_c   1.000
_cell.angle_alpha   90.00
_cell.angle_beta   90.00
_cell.angle_gamma   90.00
#
_symmetry.space_group_name_H-M   'P 1'
#
loop_
_entity.id
_entity.type
_entity.pdbx_description
1 polymer ?
#
loop_
_entity_poly.entity_id
_entity_poly.type
_entity_poly.pdbx_seq_one_letter_code
_entity_poly.pdbx_strand_id
1 'polypeptide(L)'
;MKILVINPGSTSTKIAVYEDEKGIFSKTIEHSKEELSKFQRISDQLEFRKETILDVLNSEHFDLKHFSAISARGGNIHPVVSGTYIVNEKMVNDMLSLKYGAHASNLGAPIAFELSKEFNIPAFIVDPVIVDEMEPMNKITGIKGILRQAKDHPLNQKAVGRVVAKQLNKTYEDCNFVIAHLGGGISIGAHRKGKIIDVNNALNGDGPFTPERAGDIPNVSLVEMCFSNQYTKEEILSILAGKGGLVSHLNTNSLKEVFNRIENGDEYAKLVYEAMVLQISKWIGIMSVVLKGEIDAIILTGGMCYSDKLVKDIISYVGWIAQVIPVPGEFEMRALAEGALRVLRKEEEPKTYE
;
A
#
# COMPACT_ATOMS: atom_id res chain seq x y z
N MET A 1 -1.89 -5.07 -25.84
CA MET A 1 -1.32 -3.75 -25.48
C MET A 1 -0.15 -3.98 -24.53
N LYS A 2 1.00 -3.33 -24.79
CA LYS A 2 2.20 -3.52 -23.96
C LYS A 2 2.37 -2.34 -23.00
N ILE A 3 2.54 -2.61 -21.72
CA ILE A 3 2.60 -1.60 -20.64
C ILE A 3 3.88 -1.78 -19.83
N LEU A 4 4.64 -0.70 -19.68
CA LEU A 4 5.73 -0.63 -18.71
C LEU A 4 5.15 -0.23 -17.35
N VAL A 5 5.48 -1.00 -16.32
CA VAL A 5 5.12 -0.68 -14.93
C VAL A 5 6.37 -0.34 -14.14
N ILE A 6 6.31 0.78 -13.38
CA ILE A 6 7.44 1.30 -12.59
C ILE A 6 7.00 1.51 -11.14
N ASN A 7 7.68 0.85 -10.20
CA ASN A 7 7.43 0.97 -8.75
C ASN A 7 8.73 1.24 -7.99
N PRO A 8 9.11 2.51 -7.77
CA PRO A 8 10.30 2.88 -7.02
C PRO A 8 10.11 2.62 -5.52
N GLY A 9 11.02 1.86 -4.93
CA GLY A 9 11.18 1.67 -3.49
C GLY A 9 12.40 2.42 -2.94
N SER A 10 12.61 2.39 -1.62
CA SER A 10 13.69 3.12 -0.96
C SER A 10 15.07 2.69 -1.46
N THR A 11 15.30 1.37 -1.55
CA THR A 11 16.59 0.76 -1.94
C THR A 11 16.54 0.02 -3.27
N SER A 12 15.40 0.07 -3.97
CA SER A 12 15.23 -0.65 -5.22
C SER A 12 14.23 0.05 -6.15
N THR A 13 14.24 -0.35 -7.42
CA THR A 13 13.19 0.01 -8.37
C THR A 13 12.67 -1.27 -9.02
N LYS A 14 11.40 -1.60 -8.76
CA LYS A 14 10.79 -2.75 -9.42
C LYS A 14 10.13 -2.30 -10.71
N ILE A 15 10.47 -2.99 -11.81
CA ILE A 15 9.84 -2.80 -13.11
C ILE A 15 9.19 -4.08 -13.59
N ALA A 16 8.15 -3.95 -14.40
CA ALA A 16 7.54 -5.08 -15.09
C ALA A 16 7.01 -4.67 -16.46
N VAL A 17 6.94 -5.63 -17.36
CA VAL A 17 6.28 -5.47 -18.65
C VAL A 17 5.08 -6.39 -18.70
N TYR A 18 3.93 -5.81 -19.01
CA TYR A 18 2.69 -6.55 -19.21
C TYR A 18 2.30 -6.50 -20.70
N GLU A 19 1.78 -7.60 -21.19
CA GLU A 19 1.08 -7.66 -22.46
C GLU A 19 -0.37 -8.02 -22.17
N ASP A 20 -1.23 -7.02 -22.32
CA ASP A 20 -2.57 -7.03 -21.72
C ASP A 20 -2.50 -7.37 -20.20
N GLU A 21 -3.28 -8.32 -19.69
CA GLU A 21 -3.27 -8.71 -18.29
C GLU A 21 -2.11 -9.65 -17.90
N LYS A 22 -1.31 -10.10 -18.89
CA LYS A 22 -0.24 -11.07 -18.67
C LYS A 22 1.09 -10.37 -18.39
N GLY A 23 1.66 -10.58 -17.22
CA GLY A 23 3.04 -10.19 -16.94
C GLY A 23 4.00 -11.06 -17.77
N ILE A 24 4.80 -10.43 -18.63
CA ILE A 24 5.79 -11.10 -19.49
C ILE A 24 7.22 -10.90 -19.02
N PHE A 25 7.46 -9.88 -18.17
CA PHE A 25 8.77 -9.60 -17.57
C PHE A 25 8.59 -8.91 -16.23
N SER A 26 9.47 -9.19 -15.27
CA SER A 26 9.58 -8.45 -14.00
C SER A 26 10.99 -8.53 -13.47
N LYS A 27 11.52 -7.39 -13.01
CA LYS A 27 12.85 -7.30 -12.41
C LYS A 27 12.83 -6.29 -11.27
N THR A 28 13.47 -6.65 -10.17
CA THR A 28 13.80 -5.72 -9.10
C THR A 28 15.24 -5.28 -9.30
N ILE A 29 15.45 -3.98 -9.46
CA ILE A 29 16.74 -3.35 -9.63
C ILE A 29 17.15 -2.84 -8.25
N GLU A 30 18.12 -3.51 -7.63
CA GLU A 30 18.64 -3.10 -6.34
C GLU A 30 19.61 -1.92 -6.50
N HIS A 31 19.51 -0.96 -5.59
CA HIS A 31 20.40 0.19 -5.50
C HIS A 31 21.22 0.09 -4.22
N SER A 32 22.53 0.04 -4.34
CA SER A 32 23.43 -0.07 -3.21
C SER A 32 23.39 1.21 -2.35
N LYS A 33 23.73 1.06 -1.06
CA LYS A 33 23.84 2.25 -0.17
C LYS A 33 24.87 3.24 -0.68
N GLU A 34 25.94 2.77 -1.32
CA GLU A 34 26.99 3.61 -1.91
C GLU A 34 26.47 4.45 -3.07
N GLU A 35 25.68 3.85 -3.97
CA GLU A 35 25.03 4.58 -5.08
C GLU A 35 24.07 5.64 -4.55
N LEU A 36 23.18 5.26 -3.61
CA LEU A 36 22.18 6.17 -3.06
C LEU A 36 22.77 7.29 -2.22
N SER A 37 23.92 7.06 -1.55
CA SER A 37 24.60 8.08 -0.73
C SER A 37 25.16 9.26 -1.52
N LYS A 38 25.27 9.13 -2.85
CA LYS A 38 25.68 10.23 -3.75
C LYS A 38 24.61 11.34 -3.88
N PHE A 39 23.37 11.05 -3.48
CA PHE A 39 22.24 11.95 -3.62
C PHE A 39 21.82 12.52 -2.26
N GLN A 40 21.66 13.84 -2.18
CA GLN A 40 21.23 14.50 -0.93
C GLN A 40 19.72 14.33 -0.68
N ARG A 41 18.93 14.34 -1.74
CA ARG A 41 17.47 14.21 -1.69
C ARG A 41 17.01 13.07 -2.58
N ILE A 42 15.85 12.50 -2.28
CA ILE A 42 15.22 11.49 -3.13
C ILE A 42 14.97 12.01 -4.55
N SER A 43 14.54 13.27 -4.69
CA SER A 43 14.32 13.89 -6.01
C SER A 43 15.56 13.89 -6.90
N ASP A 44 16.76 13.93 -6.32
CA ASP A 44 18.02 13.98 -7.06
C ASP A 44 18.36 12.62 -7.72
N GLN A 45 17.65 11.54 -7.35
CA GLN A 45 17.82 10.20 -7.92
C GLN A 45 17.05 9.99 -9.24
N LEU A 46 16.31 10.99 -9.73
CA LEU A 46 15.41 10.85 -10.89
C LEU A 46 16.15 10.31 -12.12
N GLU A 47 17.19 11.00 -12.58
CA GLU A 47 17.94 10.63 -13.78
C GLU A 47 18.63 9.26 -13.61
N PHE A 48 19.32 9.04 -12.49
CA PHE A 48 19.96 7.78 -12.17
C PHE A 48 19.01 6.59 -12.28
N ARG A 49 17.80 6.70 -11.70
CA ARG A 49 16.82 5.61 -11.75
C ARG A 49 16.19 5.44 -13.13
N LYS A 50 15.98 6.55 -13.87
CA LYS A 50 15.49 6.50 -15.25
C LYS A 50 16.48 5.77 -16.16
N GLU A 51 17.77 6.16 -16.12
CA GLU A 51 18.83 5.52 -16.89
C GLU A 51 18.93 4.01 -16.57
N THR A 52 18.93 3.65 -15.28
CA THR A 52 18.97 2.25 -14.85
C THR A 52 17.78 1.44 -15.39
N ILE A 53 16.59 2.02 -15.46
CA ILE A 53 15.42 1.38 -16.07
C ILE A 53 15.64 1.16 -17.56
N LEU A 54 16.11 2.17 -18.27
CA LEU A 54 16.38 2.09 -19.72
C LEU A 54 17.45 1.04 -20.03
N ASP A 55 18.52 0.97 -19.25
CA ASP A 55 19.58 -0.04 -19.41
C ASP A 55 19.02 -1.46 -19.27
N VAL A 56 18.16 -1.70 -18.26
CA VAL A 56 17.52 -2.99 -18.09
C VAL A 56 16.60 -3.31 -19.26
N LEU A 57 15.75 -2.39 -19.70
CA LEU A 57 14.87 -2.62 -20.84
C LEU A 57 15.65 -2.93 -22.11
N ASN A 58 16.72 -2.19 -22.37
CA ASN A 58 17.60 -2.42 -23.53
C ASN A 58 18.29 -3.78 -23.45
N SER A 59 18.80 -4.18 -22.28
CA SER A 59 19.46 -5.49 -22.09
C SER A 59 18.51 -6.67 -22.30
N GLU A 60 17.22 -6.46 -22.01
CA GLU A 60 16.15 -7.45 -22.19
C GLU A 60 15.42 -7.29 -23.54
N HIS A 61 15.96 -6.48 -24.44
CA HIS A 61 15.45 -6.26 -25.81
C HIS A 61 14.03 -5.66 -25.88
N PHE A 62 13.65 -4.85 -24.89
CA PHE A 62 12.40 -4.09 -24.91
C PHE A 62 12.63 -2.69 -25.50
N ASP A 63 12.02 -2.40 -26.65
CA ASP A 63 11.99 -1.05 -27.22
C ASP A 63 10.69 -0.34 -26.81
N LEU A 64 10.82 0.75 -26.04
CA LEU A 64 9.69 1.54 -25.54
C LEU A 64 8.82 2.14 -26.64
N LYS A 65 9.32 2.30 -27.85
CA LYS A 65 8.52 2.75 -29.01
C LYS A 65 7.35 1.83 -29.35
N HIS A 66 7.41 0.57 -28.87
CA HIS A 66 6.36 -0.43 -29.07
C HIS A 66 5.42 -0.58 -27.87
N PHE A 67 5.52 0.30 -26.89
CA PHE A 67 4.64 0.28 -25.72
C PHE A 67 3.41 1.17 -25.93
N SER A 68 2.30 0.77 -25.33
CA SER A 68 1.03 1.49 -25.39
C SER A 68 0.90 2.52 -24.26
N ALA A 69 1.56 2.29 -23.13
CA ALA A 69 1.57 3.20 -21.99
C ALA A 69 2.70 2.87 -20.99
N ILE A 70 2.96 3.83 -20.10
CA ILE A 70 3.73 3.66 -18.88
C ILE A 70 2.77 3.83 -17.70
N SER A 71 2.82 2.94 -16.71
CA SER A 71 2.06 3.06 -15.47
C SER A 71 3.01 3.05 -14.28
N ALA A 72 3.00 4.08 -13.47
CA ALA A 72 3.91 4.19 -12.33
C ALA A 72 3.15 4.24 -11.01
N ARG A 73 3.82 3.80 -9.93
CA ARG A 73 3.32 4.01 -8.58
C ARG A 73 3.24 5.51 -8.30
N GLY A 74 2.08 5.98 -7.83
CA GLY A 74 1.92 7.35 -7.37
C GLY A 74 2.58 7.56 -6.00
N GLY A 75 3.20 8.73 -5.85
CA GLY A 75 3.82 9.18 -4.60
C GLY A 75 2.90 10.10 -3.77
N ASN A 76 3.54 10.89 -2.90
CA ASN A 76 2.85 11.84 -2.04
C ASN A 76 2.49 13.11 -2.82
N ILE A 77 1.21 13.31 -3.06
CA ILE A 77 0.58 14.52 -3.61
C ILE A 77 -0.54 14.96 -2.66
N HIS A 78 -1.34 15.97 -2.98
CA HIS A 78 -2.53 16.25 -2.16
C HIS A 78 -3.53 15.09 -2.26
N PRO A 79 -4.40 14.89 -1.25
CA PRO A 79 -5.40 13.83 -1.26
C PRO A 79 -6.27 13.88 -2.52
N VAL A 80 -6.46 12.72 -3.14
CA VAL A 80 -7.26 12.56 -4.36
C VAL A 80 -8.25 11.40 -4.20
N VAL A 81 -9.27 11.36 -5.04
CA VAL A 81 -10.15 10.20 -5.15
C VAL A 81 -9.46 9.07 -5.93
N SER A 82 -9.94 7.85 -5.77
CA SER A 82 -9.45 6.69 -6.51
C SER A 82 -9.60 6.84 -8.03
N GLY A 83 -8.71 6.21 -8.78
CA GLY A 83 -8.75 6.09 -10.24
C GLY A 83 -7.37 6.17 -10.88
N THR A 84 -7.39 6.14 -12.20
CA THR A 84 -6.19 6.29 -13.03
C THR A 84 -6.01 7.74 -13.44
N TYR A 85 -4.86 8.32 -13.11
CA TYR A 85 -4.53 9.72 -13.40
C TYR A 85 -3.50 9.82 -14.50
N ILE A 86 -3.74 10.74 -15.47
CA ILE A 86 -2.69 11.12 -16.41
C ILE A 86 -1.61 11.88 -15.63
N VAL A 87 -0.36 11.49 -15.84
CA VAL A 87 0.77 12.22 -15.26
C VAL A 87 0.94 13.54 -15.99
N ASN A 88 0.90 14.65 -15.23
CA ASN A 88 1.08 16.01 -15.75
C ASN A 88 2.17 16.76 -15.00
N GLU A 89 2.56 17.93 -15.51
CA GLU A 89 3.63 18.76 -14.93
C GLU A 89 3.37 19.17 -13.49
N LYS A 90 2.11 19.47 -13.15
CA LYS A 90 1.75 19.86 -11.78
C LYS A 90 2.01 18.71 -10.80
N MET A 91 1.59 17.49 -11.16
CA MET A 91 1.85 16.29 -10.34
C MET A 91 3.34 16.04 -10.16
N VAL A 92 4.12 16.14 -11.23
CA VAL A 92 5.59 15.99 -11.20
C VAL A 92 6.23 17.03 -10.27
N ASN A 93 5.84 18.29 -10.40
CA ASN A 93 6.36 19.39 -9.58
C ASN A 93 6.03 19.19 -8.08
N ASP A 94 4.79 18.79 -7.76
CA ASP A 94 4.39 18.55 -6.39
C ASP A 94 5.17 17.36 -5.77
N MET A 95 5.43 16.29 -6.53
CA MET A 95 6.22 15.15 -6.07
C MET A 95 7.71 15.47 -5.88
N LEU A 96 8.32 16.21 -6.83
CA LEU A 96 9.74 16.57 -6.77
C LEU A 96 10.03 17.64 -5.72
N SER A 97 9.07 18.54 -5.45
CA SER A 97 9.18 19.53 -4.38
C SER A 97 9.11 18.93 -2.98
N LEU A 98 8.67 17.68 -2.85
CA LEU A 98 8.45 16.96 -1.59
C LEU A 98 7.48 17.67 -0.64
N LYS A 99 6.62 18.55 -1.17
CA LYS A 99 5.66 19.38 -0.42
C LYS A 99 4.74 18.54 0.47
N TYR A 100 4.35 17.34 0.01
CA TYR A 100 3.45 16.44 0.72
C TYR A 100 4.18 15.28 1.41
N GLY A 101 5.51 15.35 1.51
CA GLY A 101 6.36 14.37 2.16
C GLY A 101 7.31 13.66 1.19
N ALA A 102 8.47 13.27 1.71
CA ALA A 102 9.51 12.58 0.97
C ALA A 102 9.31 11.06 1.03
N HIS A 103 9.22 10.42 -0.12
CA HIS A 103 9.19 8.96 -0.25
C HIS A 103 9.71 8.55 -1.63
N ALA A 104 10.32 7.38 -1.75
CA ALA A 104 10.87 6.91 -3.03
C ALA A 104 9.80 6.78 -4.13
N SER A 105 8.56 6.47 -3.78
CA SER A 105 7.44 6.45 -4.74
C SER A 105 7.18 7.79 -5.41
N ASN A 106 7.65 8.92 -4.85
CA ASN A 106 7.55 10.22 -5.50
C ASN A 106 8.30 10.29 -6.83
N LEU A 107 9.24 9.36 -7.08
CA LEU A 107 9.97 9.30 -8.35
C LEU A 107 9.19 8.59 -9.47
N GLY A 108 8.14 7.82 -9.13
CA GLY A 108 7.40 7.03 -10.12
C GLY A 108 6.81 7.88 -11.25
N ALA A 109 5.99 8.86 -10.89
CA ALA A 109 5.38 9.75 -11.88
C ALA A 109 6.40 10.62 -12.64
N PRO A 110 7.40 11.25 -12.00
CA PRO A 110 8.44 11.97 -12.73
C PRO A 110 9.20 11.13 -13.75
N ILE A 111 9.63 9.90 -13.39
CA ILE A 111 10.30 8.99 -14.33
C ILE A 111 9.35 8.66 -15.50
N ALA A 112 8.10 8.29 -15.19
CA ALA A 112 7.12 7.97 -16.22
C ALA A 112 6.83 9.15 -17.15
N PHE A 113 6.82 10.37 -16.62
CA PHE A 113 6.59 11.60 -17.39
C PHE A 113 7.72 11.90 -18.37
N GLU A 114 8.97 11.77 -17.94
CA GLU A 114 10.12 11.97 -18.82
C GLU A 114 10.15 10.94 -19.94
N LEU A 115 9.98 9.65 -19.60
CA LEU A 115 9.88 8.59 -20.60
C LEU A 115 8.68 8.78 -21.54
N SER A 116 7.55 9.26 -21.03
CA SER A 116 6.37 9.60 -21.83
C SER A 116 6.66 10.67 -22.89
N LYS A 117 7.38 11.71 -22.52
CA LYS A 117 7.80 12.76 -23.47
C LYS A 117 8.81 12.25 -24.49
N GLU A 118 9.79 11.48 -24.04
CA GLU A 118 10.85 10.94 -24.90
C GLU A 118 10.33 9.96 -25.97
N PHE A 119 9.41 9.07 -25.59
CA PHE A 119 8.90 8.01 -26.46
C PHE A 119 7.50 8.30 -27.03
N ASN A 120 6.90 9.44 -26.70
CA ASN A 120 5.55 9.87 -27.12
C ASN A 120 4.47 8.83 -26.81
N ILE A 121 4.45 8.28 -25.60
CA ILE A 121 3.48 7.33 -25.07
C ILE A 121 2.86 7.85 -23.78
N PRO A 122 1.57 7.61 -23.48
CA PRO A 122 0.91 8.13 -22.30
C PRO A 122 1.49 7.54 -21.00
N ALA A 123 1.56 8.37 -19.96
CA ALA A 123 1.97 7.96 -18.61
C ALA A 123 0.82 8.14 -17.60
N PHE A 124 0.66 7.14 -16.73
CA PHE A 124 -0.38 7.09 -15.72
C PHE A 124 0.18 6.77 -14.32
N ILE A 125 -0.53 7.20 -13.29
CA ILE A 125 -0.49 6.62 -11.95
C ILE A 125 -1.88 6.07 -11.60
N VAL A 126 -1.92 5.06 -10.73
CA VAL A 126 -3.16 4.37 -10.36
C VAL A 126 -3.26 4.33 -8.84
N ASP A 127 -4.40 4.73 -8.30
CA ASP A 127 -4.76 4.62 -6.88
C ASP A 127 -3.57 4.92 -5.94
N PRO A 128 -3.02 6.16 -5.95
CA PRO A 128 -1.84 6.50 -5.14
C PRO A 128 -2.13 6.35 -3.64
N VAL A 129 -1.08 6.18 -2.84
CA VAL A 129 -1.14 5.94 -1.38
C VAL A 129 -1.94 6.99 -0.59
N ILE A 130 -2.21 8.15 -1.19
CA ILE A 130 -2.96 9.27 -0.61
C ILE A 130 -4.41 9.33 -1.12
N VAL A 131 -4.94 8.26 -1.69
CA VAL A 131 -6.37 8.16 -1.98
C VAL A 131 -7.15 8.37 -0.69
N ASP A 132 -8.05 9.33 -0.69
CA ASP A 132 -8.92 9.64 0.45
C ASP A 132 -10.38 9.71 0.01
N GLU A 133 -11.08 8.62 0.23
CA GLU A 133 -12.51 8.48 -0.02
C GLU A 133 -13.30 8.32 1.29
N MET A 134 -12.63 8.55 2.45
CA MET A 134 -13.28 8.46 3.76
C MET A 134 -14.46 9.41 3.84
N GLU A 135 -15.60 8.89 4.29
CA GLU A 135 -16.75 9.73 4.56
C GLU A 135 -16.44 10.76 5.67
N PRO A 136 -16.96 11.99 5.57
CA PRO A 136 -16.64 13.05 6.54
C PRO A 136 -16.86 12.62 8.01
N MET A 137 -17.88 11.82 8.27
CA MET A 137 -18.20 11.30 9.61
C MET A 137 -17.05 10.42 10.15
N ASN A 138 -16.42 9.63 9.30
CA ASN A 138 -15.34 8.70 9.68
C ASN A 138 -14.00 9.42 9.94
N LYS A 139 -13.90 10.71 9.56
CA LYS A 139 -12.70 11.54 9.82
C LYS A 139 -12.74 12.24 11.17
N ILE A 140 -13.92 12.40 11.77
CA ILE A 140 -14.09 13.16 13.01
C ILE A 140 -13.48 12.38 14.19
N THR A 141 -12.68 13.09 14.99
CA THR A 141 -12.17 12.60 16.28
C THR A 141 -12.85 13.33 17.44
N GLY A 142 -12.60 12.89 18.66
CA GLY A 142 -13.10 13.56 19.87
C GLY A 142 -12.48 14.94 20.15
N ILE A 143 -11.50 15.39 19.35
CA ILE A 143 -10.83 16.68 19.52
C ILE A 143 -11.05 17.53 18.27
N LYS A 144 -11.67 18.71 18.45
CA LYS A 144 -11.91 19.66 17.36
C LYS A 144 -10.60 20.04 16.66
N GLY A 145 -10.57 19.91 15.34
CA GLY A 145 -9.41 20.27 14.51
C GLY A 145 -8.42 19.13 14.28
N ILE A 146 -8.57 17.99 14.96
CA ILE A 146 -7.81 16.78 14.68
C ILE A 146 -8.70 15.83 13.88
N LEU A 147 -8.27 15.49 12.66
CA LEU A 147 -9.00 14.59 11.78
C LEU A 147 -8.17 13.33 11.50
N ARG A 148 -8.85 12.19 11.34
CA ARG A 148 -8.26 10.97 10.81
C ARG A 148 -7.90 11.17 9.34
N GLN A 149 -6.85 10.49 8.90
CA GLN A 149 -6.35 10.56 7.52
C GLN A 149 -6.27 9.15 6.95
N ALA A 150 -6.74 8.97 5.72
CA ALA A 150 -6.50 7.76 4.95
C ALA A 150 -5.03 7.75 4.48
N LYS A 151 -4.29 6.75 4.93
CA LYS A 151 -2.95 6.40 4.41
C LYS A 151 -2.79 4.90 4.49
N ASP A 152 -3.14 4.23 3.41
CA ASP A 152 -3.30 2.79 3.37
C ASP A 152 -2.69 2.18 2.11
N HIS A 153 -3.14 1.01 1.70
CA HIS A 153 -2.72 0.32 0.50
C HIS A 153 -3.85 0.30 -0.57
N PRO A 154 -4.35 1.46 -1.04
CA PRO A 154 -5.55 1.52 -1.87
C PRO A 154 -5.37 0.75 -3.18
N LEU A 155 -4.20 0.84 -3.81
CA LEU A 155 -3.88 0.13 -5.04
C LEU A 155 -4.08 -1.38 -4.89
N ASN A 156 -3.51 -1.99 -3.83
CA ASN A 156 -3.65 -3.43 -3.59
C ASN A 156 -5.08 -3.79 -3.13
N GLN A 157 -5.66 -3.03 -2.20
CA GLN A 157 -6.99 -3.31 -1.68
C GLN A 157 -8.05 -3.28 -2.79
N LYS A 158 -8.01 -2.26 -3.65
CA LYS A 158 -8.96 -2.15 -4.78
C LYS A 158 -8.73 -3.23 -5.84
N ALA A 159 -7.47 -3.59 -6.11
CA ALA A 159 -7.16 -4.67 -7.05
C ALA A 159 -7.75 -6.00 -6.58
N VAL A 160 -7.51 -6.39 -5.32
CA VAL A 160 -8.08 -7.66 -4.80
C VAL A 160 -9.59 -7.59 -4.66
N GLY A 161 -10.17 -6.42 -4.35
CA GLY A 161 -11.61 -6.19 -4.36
C GLY A 161 -12.23 -6.49 -5.73
N ARG A 162 -11.61 -6.02 -6.82
CA ARG A 162 -12.05 -6.33 -8.20
C ARG A 162 -11.90 -7.82 -8.52
N VAL A 163 -10.81 -8.45 -8.09
CA VAL A 163 -10.60 -9.91 -8.28
C VAL A 163 -11.70 -10.70 -7.60
N VAL A 164 -12.01 -10.41 -6.35
CA VAL A 164 -13.04 -11.12 -5.58
C VAL A 164 -14.44 -10.82 -6.09
N ALA A 165 -14.74 -9.58 -6.46
CA ALA A 165 -16.02 -9.23 -7.07
C ALA A 165 -16.29 -10.07 -8.34
N LYS A 166 -15.27 -10.24 -9.21
CA LYS A 166 -15.37 -11.10 -10.39
C LYS A 166 -15.61 -12.58 -10.01
N GLN A 167 -14.99 -13.09 -8.95
CA GLN A 167 -15.25 -14.44 -8.44
C GLN A 167 -16.71 -14.62 -7.96
N LEU A 168 -17.30 -13.54 -7.41
CA LEU A 168 -18.69 -13.50 -6.98
C LEU A 168 -19.68 -13.18 -8.14
N ASN A 169 -19.21 -13.09 -9.39
CA ASN A 169 -20.00 -12.67 -10.56
C ASN A 169 -20.65 -11.28 -10.41
N LYS A 170 -19.94 -10.35 -9.77
CA LYS A 170 -20.35 -8.96 -9.53
C LYS A 170 -19.28 -7.99 -10.05
N THR A 171 -19.62 -6.71 -10.12
CA THR A 171 -18.63 -5.64 -10.25
C THR A 171 -18.16 -5.20 -8.87
N TYR A 172 -16.98 -4.60 -8.76
CA TYR A 172 -16.47 -4.08 -7.49
C TYR A 172 -17.35 -2.94 -6.96
N GLU A 173 -17.93 -2.19 -7.86
CA GLU A 173 -18.87 -1.09 -7.60
C GLU A 173 -20.24 -1.57 -7.08
N ASP A 174 -20.55 -2.87 -7.19
CA ASP A 174 -21.77 -3.47 -6.65
C ASP A 174 -21.56 -4.15 -5.30
N CYS A 175 -20.29 -4.25 -4.83
CA CYS A 175 -19.93 -4.98 -3.63
C CYS A 175 -19.63 -4.08 -2.44
N ASN A 176 -19.82 -4.65 -1.25
CA ASN A 176 -19.30 -4.14 0.01
C ASN A 176 -18.31 -5.16 0.58
N PHE A 177 -17.07 -4.73 0.84
CA PHE A 177 -16.03 -5.59 1.37
C PHE A 177 -15.37 -5.00 2.61
N VAL A 178 -14.93 -5.85 3.54
CA VAL A 178 -13.86 -5.50 4.46
C VAL A 178 -12.58 -6.10 3.91
N ILE A 179 -11.59 -5.27 3.60
CA ILE A 179 -10.34 -5.74 3.02
C ILE A 179 -9.19 -5.46 3.98
N ALA A 180 -8.50 -6.51 4.41
CA ALA A 180 -7.33 -6.44 5.26
C ALA A 180 -6.07 -6.76 4.45
N HIS A 181 -5.24 -5.74 4.20
CA HIS A 181 -3.89 -5.91 3.67
C HIS A 181 -2.93 -6.17 4.83
N LEU A 182 -2.34 -7.35 4.88
CA LEU A 182 -1.50 -7.84 5.96
C LEU A 182 -0.04 -7.97 5.48
N GLY A 183 0.79 -7.03 5.94
CA GLY A 183 2.22 -6.94 5.61
C GLY A 183 3.03 -6.35 6.76
N GLY A 184 4.20 -5.78 6.50
CA GLY A 184 4.97 -5.01 7.49
C GLY A 184 4.14 -3.87 8.11
N GLY A 185 3.28 -3.23 7.31
CA GLY A 185 2.14 -2.43 7.74
C GLY A 185 0.83 -3.14 7.47
N ILE A 186 -0.20 -2.89 8.30
CA ILE A 186 -1.52 -3.47 8.14
C ILE A 186 -2.54 -2.36 7.92
N SER A 187 -3.28 -2.43 6.81
CA SER A 187 -4.43 -1.55 6.57
C SER A 187 -5.70 -2.36 6.40
N ILE A 188 -6.74 -1.97 7.11
CA ILE A 188 -8.04 -2.62 7.06
C ILE A 188 -9.05 -1.56 6.66
N GLY A 189 -9.67 -1.74 5.49
CA GLY A 189 -10.59 -0.78 4.89
C GLY A 189 -12.01 -1.33 4.79
N ALA A 190 -12.99 -0.45 5.02
CA ALA A 190 -14.40 -0.67 4.71
C ALA A 190 -14.65 -0.16 3.28
N HIS A 191 -14.93 -1.07 2.37
CA HIS A 191 -15.22 -0.77 0.97
C HIS A 191 -16.71 -0.83 0.73
N ARG A 192 -17.30 0.28 0.30
CA ARG A 192 -18.71 0.36 -0.09
C ARG A 192 -18.83 0.81 -1.53
N LYS A 193 -19.39 -0.04 -2.37
CA LYS A 193 -19.70 0.30 -3.78
C LYS A 193 -18.50 0.96 -4.50
N GLY A 194 -17.34 0.27 -4.45
CA GLY A 194 -16.13 0.73 -5.13
C GLY A 194 -15.29 1.80 -4.40
N LYS A 195 -15.72 2.29 -3.23
CA LYS A 195 -15.04 3.34 -2.47
C LYS A 195 -14.54 2.83 -1.12
N ILE A 196 -13.36 3.28 -0.69
CA ILE A 196 -12.82 3.05 0.65
C ILE A 196 -13.38 4.13 1.59
N ILE A 197 -14.51 3.84 2.23
CA ILE A 197 -15.25 4.83 3.02
C ILE A 197 -14.70 5.01 4.44
N ASP A 198 -13.91 4.07 4.93
CA ASP A 198 -13.14 4.16 6.16
C ASP A 198 -11.92 3.23 6.09
N VAL A 199 -10.81 3.63 6.71
CA VAL A 199 -9.57 2.86 6.81
C VAL A 199 -8.71 3.40 7.94
N ASN A 200 -7.85 2.57 8.54
CA ASN A 200 -6.83 3.03 9.47
C ASN A 200 -5.64 3.66 8.74
N ASN A 201 -4.94 4.60 9.39
CA ASN A 201 -3.70 5.17 8.89
C ASN A 201 -2.54 4.18 9.14
N ALA A 202 -2.38 3.23 8.25
CA ALA A 202 -1.37 2.19 8.37
C ALA A 202 0.07 2.72 8.24
N LEU A 203 0.29 3.87 7.58
CA LEU A 203 1.62 4.45 7.43
C LEU A 203 2.17 5.00 8.75
N ASN A 204 1.31 5.66 9.54
CA ASN A 204 1.69 6.27 10.81
C ASN A 204 1.52 5.32 12.01
N GLY A 205 1.01 4.11 11.79
CA GLY A 205 0.90 3.08 12.80
C GLY A 205 -0.43 3.02 13.54
N ASP A 206 -1.50 3.69 13.03
CA ASP A 206 -2.85 3.50 13.56
C ASP A 206 -3.38 2.10 13.21
N GLY A 207 -4.26 1.57 14.03
CA GLY A 207 -4.88 0.26 13.76
C GLY A 207 -4.30 -0.86 14.62
N PRO A 208 -4.34 -2.12 14.17
CA PRO A 208 -3.72 -3.21 14.89
C PRO A 208 -2.19 -3.04 14.87
N PHE A 209 -1.50 -3.48 15.91
CA PHE A 209 -0.04 -3.54 15.78
C PHE A 209 0.36 -4.58 14.72
N THR A 210 1.50 -4.34 14.09
CA THR A 210 1.97 -5.08 12.93
C THR A 210 3.35 -5.68 13.22
N PRO A 211 4.01 -6.36 12.28
CA PRO A 211 5.42 -6.70 12.45
C PRO A 211 6.32 -5.52 12.85
N GLU A 212 6.07 -4.30 12.34
CA GLU A 212 6.99 -3.16 12.49
C GLU A 212 6.34 -1.89 13.08
N ARG A 213 5.03 -1.90 13.41
CA ARG A 213 4.28 -0.71 13.85
C ARG A 213 3.56 -0.97 15.15
N ALA A 214 3.50 0.05 16.00
CA ALA A 214 2.97 -0.05 17.36
C ALA A 214 1.46 -0.32 17.42
N GLY A 215 0.68 0.09 16.40
CA GLY A 215 -0.77 0.04 16.46
C GLY A 215 -1.36 1.07 17.43
N ASP A 216 -2.61 0.87 17.77
CA ASP A 216 -3.31 1.72 18.73
C ASP A 216 -2.72 1.51 20.13
N ILE A 217 -2.25 2.58 20.75
CA ILE A 217 -1.72 2.59 22.12
C ILE A 217 -2.53 3.54 22.99
N PRO A 218 -2.54 3.32 24.34
CA PRO A 218 -3.23 4.22 25.25
C PRO A 218 -2.69 5.65 25.15
N ASN A 219 -3.59 6.62 24.89
CA ASN A 219 -3.19 8.01 24.66
C ASN A 219 -2.39 8.62 25.81
N VAL A 220 -2.76 8.32 27.07
CA VAL A 220 -2.05 8.84 28.24
C VAL A 220 -0.61 8.32 28.27
N SER A 221 -0.41 7.03 28.06
CA SER A 221 0.93 6.42 28.04
C SER A 221 1.81 7.00 26.94
N LEU A 222 1.24 7.30 25.76
CA LEU A 222 1.97 7.98 24.69
C LEU A 222 2.39 9.39 25.10
N VAL A 223 1.50 10.16 25.73
CA VAL A 223 1.81 11.51 26.23
C VAL A 223 2.91 11.45 27.30
N GLU A 224 2.79 10.53 28.26
CA GLU A 224 3.82 10.34 29.30
C GLU A 224 5.18 10.00 28.68
N MET A 225 5.20 9.12 27.67
CA MET A 225 6.42 8.78 26.92
C MET A 225 7.01 10.01 26.20
N CYS A 226 6.16 10.82 25.54
CA CYS A 226 6.60 12.05 24.84
C CYS A 226 7.24 13.08 25.77
N PHE A 227 6.77 13.19 27.01
CA PHE A 227 7.26 14.17 28.00
C PHE A 227 8.19 13.58 29.06
N SER A 228 8.62 12.31 28.91
CA SER A 228 9.53 11.65 29.85
C SER A 228 10.97 12.17 29.82
N ASN A 229 11.34 12.93 28.79
CA ASN A 229 12.73 13.30 28.46
C ASN A 229 13.66 12.10 28.16
N GLN A 230 13.10 10.91 27.92
CA GLN A 230 13.88 9.70 27.58
C GLN A 230 14.05 9.51 26.07
N TYR A 231 13.20 10.13 25.28
CA TYR A 231 13.14 9.95 23.82
C TYR A 231 13.05 11.29 23.11
N THR A 232 13.70 11.40 21.97
CA THR A 232 13.45 12.46 21.00
C THR A 232 12.16 12.21 20.24
N LYS A 233 11.63 13.24 19.57
CA LYS A 233 10.47 13.11 18.69
C LYS A 233 10.70 12.07 17.60
N GLU A 234 11.88 12.08 16.99
CA GLU A 234 12.29 11.18 15.91
C GLU A 234 12.33 9.72 16.39
N GLU A 235 12.81 9.47 17.60
CA GLU A 235 12.81 8.14 18.20
C GLU A 235 11.39 7.65 18.48
N ILE A 236 10.51 8.48 19.01
CA ILE A 236 9.10 8.12 19.22
C ILE A 236 8.42 7.81 17.90
N LEU A 237 8.58 8.64 16.88
CA LEU A 237 8.00 8.38 15.55
C LEU A 237 8.55 7.08 14.95
N SER A 238 9.82 6.76 15.18
CA SER A 238 10.42 5.48 14.75
C SER A 238 9.85 4.28 15.52
N ILE A 239 9.52 4.44 16.81
CA ILE A 239 8.86 3.40 17.60
C ILE A 239 7.43 3.18 17.09
N LEU A 240 6.69 4.25 16.78
CA LEU A 240 5.34 4.14 16.26
C LEU A 240 5.30 3.43 14.89
N ALA A 241 6.25 3.74 14.01
CA ALA A 241 6.27 3.22 12.65
C ALA A 241 7.69 2.81 12.20
N GLY A 242 8.07 1.57 12.50
CA GLY A 242 9.35 0.96 12.11
C GLY A 242 9.97 0.06 13.18
N LYS A 243 9.88 0.43 14.46
CA LYS A 243 10.45 -0.33 15.59
C LYS A 243 9.38 -0.83 16.57
N GLY A 244 8.10 -0.66 16.26
CA GLY A 244 6.99 -1.17 17.04
C GLY A 244 6.62 -2.62 16.73
N GLY A 245 5.52 -3.08 17.26
CA GLY A 245 4.95 -4.38 16.97
C GLY A 245 5.84 -5.56 17.31
N LEU A 246 5.93 -6.56 16.43
CA LEU A 246 6.76 -7.74 16.66
C LEU A 246 8.23 -7.38 16.88
N VAL A 247 8.74 -6.37 16.16
CA VAL A 247 10.13 -5.88 16.36
C VAL A 247 10.34 -5.43 17.79
N SER A 248 9.42 -4.66 18.36
CA SER A 248 9.52 -4.18 19.75
C SER A 248 9.45 -5.31 20.77
N HIS A 249 8.58 -6.27 20.57
CA HIS A 249 8.35 -7.37 21.51
C HIS A 249 9.34 -8.53 21.38
N LEU A 250 9.72 -8.85 20.13
CA LEU A 250 10.39 -10.10 19.80
C LEU A 250 11.71 -9.91 19.04
N ASN A 251 12.11 -8.66 18.75
CA ASN A 251 13.27 -8.30 17.94
C ASN A 251 13.27 -8.93 16.52
N THR A 252 12.10 -9.20 15.95
CA THR A 252 11.95 -9.75 14.61
C THR A 252 10.67 -9.24 13.96
N ASN A 253 10.69 -9.05 12.64
CA ASN A 253 9.50 -8.79 11.83
C ASN A 253 9.03 -10.04 11.05
N SER A 254 9.71 -11.18 11.25
CA SER A 254 9.46 -12.43 10.52
C SER A 254 8.46 -13.32 11.26
N LEU A 255 7.26 -13.49 10.69
CA LEU A 255 6.29 -14.47 11.21
C LEU A 255 6.84 -15.91 11.25
N LYS A 256 7.69 -16.27 10.30
CA LYS A 256 8.35 -17.59 10.27
C LYS A 256 9.20 -17.79 11.52
N GLU A 257 9.96 -16.78 11.92
CA GLU A 257 10.75 -16.83 13.15
C GLU A 257 9.88 -16.89 14.39
N VAL A 258 8.80 -16.10 14.43
CA VAL A 258 7.82 -16.13 15.54
C VAL A 258 7.24 -17.54 15.68
N PHE A 259 6.83 -18.20 14.60
CA PHE A 259 6.31 -19.56 14.64
C PHE A 259 7.36 -20.56 15.13
N ASN A 260 8.59 -20.47 14.65
CA ASN A 260 9.68 -21.33 15.15
C ASN A 260 9.89 -21.16 16.66
N ARG A 261 9.81 -19.94 17.19
CA ARG A 261 9.91 -19.69 18.64
C ARG A 261 8.74 -20.32 19.41
N ILE A 262 7.52 -20.19 18.90
CA ILE A 262 6.32 -20.81 19.50
C ILE A 262 6.44 -22.34 19.53
N GLU A 263 6.88 -22.94 18.45
CA GLU A 263 7.10 -24.41 18.38
C GLU A 263 8.17 -24.88 19.35
N ASN A 264 9.14 -24.05 19.69
CA ASN A 264 10.17 -24.31 20.70
C ASN A 264 9.74 -23.92 22.14
N GLY A 265 8.46 -23.60 22.37
CA GLY A 265 7.90 -23.36 23.69
C GLY A 265 8.04 -21.93 24.21
N ASP A 266 8.27 -20.94 23.35
CA ASP A 266 8.30 -19.52 23.73
C ASP A 266 6.85 -19.01 23.93
N GLU A 267 6.37 -19.09 25.18
CA GLU A 267 5.03 -18.64 25.55
C GLU A 267 4.81 -17.13 25.35
N TYR A 268 5.88 -16.32 25.46
CA TYR A 268 5.75 -14.87 25.21
C TYR A 268 5.58 -14.57 23.73
N ALA A 269 6.34 -15.25 22.85
CA ALA A 269 6.14 -15.11 21.41
C ALA A 269 4.73 -15.55 20.98
N LYS A 270 4.19 -16.61 21.61
CA LYS A 270 2.81 -17.06 21.39
C LYS A 270 1.81 -15.98 21.82
N LEU A 271 1.95 -15.42 23.02
CA LEU A 271 1.06 -14.38 23.53
C LEU A 271 1.04 -13.15 22.61
N VAL A 272 2.22 -12.68 22.17
CA VAL A 272 2.35 -11.53 21.26
C VAL A 272 1.70 -11.82 19.91
N TYR A 273 1.91 -13.01 19.35
CA TYR A 273 1.27 -13.43 18.11
C TYR A 273 -0.26 -13.47 18.24
N GLU A 274 -0.79 -14.09 19.28
CA GLU A 274 -2.23 -14.17 19.54
C GLU A 274 -2.84 -12.77 19.74
N ALA A 275 -2.14 -11.88 20.41
CA ALA A 275 -2.54 -10.47 20.55
C ALA A 275 -2.61 -9.74 19.21
N MET A 276 -1.65 -9.97 18.31
CA MET A 276 -1.67 -9.40 16.96
C MET A 276 -2.89 -9.89 16.16
N VAL A 277 -3.14 -11.21 16.16
CA VAL A 277 -4.31 -11.81 15.50
C VAL A 277 -5.60 -11.22 16.04
N LEU A 278 -5.72 -11.11 17.36
CA LEU A 278 -6.91 -10.54 18.00
C LEU A 278 -7.12 -9.06 17.58
N GLN A 279 -6.05 -8.25 17.54
CA GLN A 279 -6.19 -6.85 17.14
C GLN A 279 -6.56 -6.71 15.67
N ILE A 280 -5.99 -7.50 14.76
CA ILE A 280 -6.41 -7.56 13.36
C ILE A 280 -7.91 -7.87 13.27
N SER A 281 -8.34 -8.89 14.00
CA SER A 281 -9.75 -9.34 14.01
C SER A 281 -10.70 -8.27 14.56
N LYS A 282 -10.30 -7.56 15.62
CA LYS A 282 -11.05 -6.41 16.16
C LYS A 282 -11.22 -5.32 15.11
N TRP A 283 -10.18 -4.98 14.36
CA TRP A 283 -10.25 -3.96 13.33
C TRP A 283 -11.10 -4.38 12.13
N ILE A 284 -11.12 -5.67 11.77
CA ILE A 284 -12.09 -6.21 10.81
C ILE A 284 -13.53 -6.02 11.35
N GLY A 285 -13.76 -6.27 12.63
CA GLY A 285 -15.04 -6.00 13.29
C GLY A 285 -15.44 -4.52 13.25
N ILE A 286 -14.50 -3.60 13.52
CA ILE A 286 -14.72 -2.15 13.44
C ILE A 286 -15.17 -1.77 12.02
N MET A 287 -14.49 -2.21 10.98
CA MET A 287 -14.86 -1.92 9.59
C MET A 287 -16.18 -2.57 9.18
N SER A 288 -16.52 -3.70 9.79
CA SER A 288 -17.82 -4.35 9.59
C SER A 288 -18.98 -3.52 10.13
N VAL A 289 -18.77 -2.82 11.26
CA VAL A 289 -19.76 -1.87 11.82
C VAL A 289 -19.94 -0.68 10.89
N VAL A 290 -18.88 -0.16 10.27
CA VAL A 290 -18.97 0.96 9.30
C VAL A 290 -19.86 0.58 8.11
N LEU A 291 -19.83 -0.69 7.69
CA LEU A 291 -20.69 -1.24 6.65
C LEU A 291 -22.07 -1.69 7.16
N LYS A 292 -22.35 -1.53 8.45
CA LYS A 292 -23.63 -1.94 9.11
C LYS A 292 -23.93 -3.43 8.94
N GLY A 293 -22.88 -4.26 8.79
CA GLY A 293 -23.04 -5.69 8.55
C GLY A 293 -23.44 -6.08 7.11
N GLU A 294 -23.61 -5.12 6.21
CA GLU A 294 -23.89 -5.38 4.79
C GLU A 294 -22.58 -5.70 4.06
N ILE A 295 -22.09 -6.93 4.17
CA ILE A 295 -20.76 -7.35 3.72
C ILE A 295 -20.89 -8.55 2.79
N ASP A 296 -20.42 -8.42 1.55
CA ASP A 296 -20.37 -9.53 0.59
C ASP A 296 -19.24 -10.51 0.91
N ALA A 297 -18.09 -10.00 1.35
CA ALA A 297 -16.97 -10.82 1.83
C ALA A 297 -15.98 -9.99 2.68
N ILE A 298 -15.21 -10.70 3.52
CA ILE A 298 -13.98 -10.22 4.14
C ILE A 298 -12.82 -10.75 3.29
N ILE A 299 -11.93 -9.87 2.83
CA ILE A 299 -10.79 -10.25 1.99
C ILE A 299 -9.50 -10.08 2.79
N LEU A 300 -8.70 -11.14 2.88
CA LEU A 300 -7.36 -11.09 3.48
C LEU A 300 -6.32 -11.12 2.37
N THR A 301 -5.42 -10.12 2.32
CA THR A 301 -4.39 -10.01 1.30
C THR A 301 -3.05 -9.55 1.89
N GLY A 302 -2.02 -9.40 1.06
CA GLY A 302 -0.67 -9.05 1.49
C GLY A 302 0.21 -10.27 1.72
N GLY A 303 1.50 -10.02 2.01
CA GLY A 303 2.51 -11.08 2.13
C GLY A 303 2.30 -12.01 3.32
N MET A 304 1.74 -11.52 4.43
CA MET A 304 1.46 -12.36 5.60
C MET A 304 0.36 -13.41 5.34
N CYS A 305 -0.50 -13.20 4.34
CA CYS A 305 -1.57 -14.14 3.98
C CYS A 305 -1.07 -15.44 3.33
N TYR A 306 0.23 -15.56 3.02
CA TYR A 306 0.82 -16.85 2.66
C TYR A 306 0.91 -17.83 3.86
N SER A 307 0.69 -17.34 5.08
CA SER A 307 0.63 -18.17 6.28
C SER A 307 -0.79 -18.71 6.48
N ASP A 308 -1.01 -19.98 6.15
CA ASP A 308 -2.27 -20.68 6.40
C ASP A 308 -2.69 -20.61 7.87
N LYS A 309 -1.70 -20.68 8.80
CA LYS A 309 -1.97 -20.56 10.23
C LYS A 309 -2.57 -19.21 10.57
N LEU A 310 -1.95 -18.11 10.14
CA LEU A 310 -2.45 -16.76 10.39
C LEU A 310 -3.86 -16.59 9.83
N VAL A 311 -4.08 -17.02 8.59
CA VAL A 311 -5.39 -16.94 7.93
C VAL A 311 -6.45 -17.71 8.71
N LYS A 312 -6.18 -18.96 9.13
CA LYS A 312 -7.10 -19.77 9.94
C LYS A 312 -7.39 -19.13 11.29
N ASP A 313 -6.37 -18.61 11.96
CA ASP A 313 -6.53 -17.95 13.26
C ASP A 313 -7.42 -16.70 13.15
N ILE A 314 -7.23 -15.87 12.12
CA ILE A 314 -8.13 -14.72 11.86
C ILE A 314 -9.56 -15.19 11.55
N ILE A 315 -9.72 -16.18 10.68
CA ILE A 315 -11.05 -16.75 10.32
C ILE A 315 -11.79 -17.21 11.57
N SER A 316 -11.10 -17.78 12.54
CA SER A 316 -11.74 -18.25 13.80
C SER A 316 -12.43 -17.13 14.58
N TYR A 317 -11.95 -15.89 14.46
CA TYR A 317 -12.52 -14.71 15.11
C TYR A 317 -13.61 -14.02 14.27
N VAL A 318 -13.47 -13.99 12.93
CA VAL A 318 -14.31 -13.13 12.08
C VAL A 318 -15.19 -13.89 11.09
N GLY A 319 -15.05 -15.21 10.97
CA GLY A 319 -15.79 -16.03 10.02
C GLY A 319 -17.31 -16.06 10.23
N TRP A 320 -17.78 -15.63 11.38
CA TRP A 320 -19.21 -15.45 11.68
C TRP A 320 -19.79 -14.16 11.10
N ILE A 321 -18.97 -13.18 10.71
CA ILE A 321 -19.40 -11.88 10.17
C ILE A 321 -19.81 -12.04 8.70
N ALA A 322 -18.92 -12.62 7.88
CA ALA A 322 -19.13 -12.88 6.46
C ALA A 322 -18.12 -13.93 5.96
N GLN A 323 -18.31 -14.42 4.73
CA GLN A 323 -17.34 -15.29 4.08
C GLN A 323 -15.97 -14.60 4.03
N VAL A 324 -14.92 -15.32 4.49
CA VAL A 324 -13.54 -14.85 4.41
C VAL A 324 -12.87 -15.45 3.18
N ILE A 325 -12.33 -14.60 2.31
CA ILE A 325 -11.67 -15.00 1.06
C ILE A 325 -10.20 -14.55 1.12
N PRO A 326 -9.24 -15.47 1.34
CA PRO A 326 -7.83 -15.13 1.27
C PRO A 326 -7.37 -14.98 -0.19
N VAL A 327 -6.66 -13.89 -0.47
CA VAL A 327 -6.01 -13.58 -1.74
C VAL A 327 -4.57 -13.16 -1.44
N PRO A 328 -3.66 -14.14 -1.18
CA PRO A 328 -2.30 -13.86 -0.76
C PRO A 328 -1.49 -13.08 -1.78
N GLY A 329 -0.57 -12.25 -1.31
CA GLY A 329 0.40 -11.52 -2.12
C GLY A 329 0.05 -10.05 -2.35
N GLU A 330 0.91 -9.42 -3.13
CA GLU A 330 0.81 -8.00 -3.49
C GLU A 330 0.53 -7.89 -4.99
N PHE A 331 -0.59 -7.27 -5.31
CA PHE A 331 -1.06 -7.11 -6.70
C PHE A 331 -0.64 -5.76 -7.29
N GLU A 332 0.25 -5.01 -6.65
CA GLU A 332 0.59 -3.64 -7.03
C GLU A 332 1.02 -3.51 -8.50
N MET A 333 1.97 -4.34 -8.96
CA MET A 333 2.46 -4.26 -10.34
C MET A 333 1.36 -4.57 -11.34
N ARG A 334 0.56 -5.59 -11.06
CA ARG A 334 -0.60 -5.95 -11.87
C ARG A 334 -1.67 -4.86 -11.84
N ALA A 335 -1.96 -4.29 -10.68
CA ALA A 335 -2.95 -3.22 -10.52
C ALA A 335 -2.57 -1.96 -11.31
N LEU A 336 -1.27 -1.60 -11.33
CA LEU A 336 -0.75 -0.49 -12.13
C LEU A 336 -0.96 -0.76 -13.64
N ALA A 337 -0.67 -1.98 -14.11
CA ALA A 337 -0.91 -2.36 -15.50
C ALA A 337 -2.40 -2.34 -15.86
N GLU A 338 -3.24 -2.97 -15.03
CA GLU A 338 -4.69 -3.03 -15.23
C GLU A 338 -5.35 -1.64 -15.23
N GLY A 339 -4.87 -0.69 -14.38
CA GLY A 339 -5.35 0.69 -14.40
C GLY A 339 -5.10 1.36 -15.74
N ALA A 340 -3.88 1.27 -16.27
CA ALA A 340 -3.57 1.79 -17.60
C ALA A 340 -4.38 1.10 -18.70
N LEU A 341 -4.59 -0.23 -18.60
CA LEU A 341 -5.41 -0.98 -19.55
C LEU A 341 -6.85 -0.51 -19.59
N ARG A 342 -7.49 -0.26 -18.44
CA ARG A 342 -8.86 0.26 -18.37
C ARG A 342 -9.01 1.57 -19.13
N VAL A 343 -8.04 2.47 -18.98
CA VAL A 343 -8.03 3.74 -19.72
C VAL A 343 -7.84 3.52 -21.22
N LEU A 344 -6.85 2.72 -21.62
CA LEU A 344 -6.58 2.43 -23.04
C LEU A 344 -7.74 1.72 -23.74
N ARG A 345 -8.51 0.93 -23.00
CA ARG A 345 -9.72 0.23 -23.48
C ARG A 345 -10.99 1.06 -23.40
N LYS A 346 -10.91 2.29 -22.85
CA LYS A 346 -12.04 3.17 -22.58
C LYS A 346 -13.09 2.59 -21.62
N GLU A 347 -12.63 1.75 -20.69
CA GLU A 347 -13.43 1.22 -19.58
C GLU A 347 -13.42 2.18 -18.38
N GLU A 348 -12.44 3.08 -18.33
CA GLU A 348 -12.28 4.12 -17.30
C GLU A 348 -11.81 5.42 -17.98
N GLU A 349 -12.44 6.54 -17.64
CA GLU A 349 -11.95 7.85 -18.05
C GLU A 349 -10.77 8.28 -17.17
N PRO A 350 -9.64 8.66 -17.77
CA PRO A 350 -8.49 9.10 -16.98
C PRO A 350 -8.78 10.43 -16.27
N LYS A 351 -8.31 10.54 -15.04
CA LYS A 351 -8.43 11.76 -14.24
C LYS A 351 -7.26 12.69 -14.47
N THR A 352 -7.49 13.98 -14.25
CA THR A 352 -6.46 15.01 -14.26
C THR A 352 -6.16 15.44 -12.81
N TYR A 353 -4.90 15.60 -12.49
CA TYR A 353 -4.43 16.18 -11.23
C TYR A 353 -4.40 17.70 -11.33
N GLU A 354 -5.14 18.39 -10.45
CA GLU A 354 -5.31 19.84 -10.42
C GLU A 354 -4.61 20.52 -9.24
#